data_72ddf8ab540011088c2aa49c1b2bedea
#
_entry.id   72ddf8ab540011088c2aa49c1b2bedea
#
_cell.length_a   1.000
_cell.length_b   1.000
_cell.length_c   1.000
_cell.angle_alpha   90.00
_cell.angle_beta   90.00
_cell.angle_gamma   90.00
#
_symmetry.space_group_name_H-M   'P 1'
#
loop_
_entity.id
_entity.type
_entity.pdbx_description
1 polymer ?
#
loop_
_entity_poly.entity_id
_entity_poly.type
_entity_poly.pdbx_seq_one_letter_code
_entity_poly.pdbx_strand_id
1 'polypeptide(L)'
;MAEKIDLWTKHKNLFSPKAGKPELVRVPPFTYLMADGTGDPNTSPAFMAAIGALYSLAYTLKFRFKKNKGVDFRVMPLSGRFHAEDPSVFLQGRKAEWKWTLMLALPSLVTAADLKAARQEALAKKNASPTLPLVRREVLREGLCAQVLHRGPYAAERPTIAALHAFIAAQGLSFAGSHHEIYISDPNRTAPEKLKTIIRQPVRKA
;
A
#
# COMPACT_ATOMS: atom_id res chain seq x y z
N MET A 1 -19.75 13.12 19.68
CA MET A 1 -18.42 12.52 19.41
C MET A 1 -18.35 12.15 17.94
N ALA A 2 -17.16 12.29 17.28
CA ALA A 2 -17.01 11.90 15.89
C ALA A 2 -17.12 10.37 15.74
N GLU A 3 -17.84 9.91 14.70
CA GLU A 3 -17.84 8.50 14.31
C GLU A 3 -16.41 8.08 13.91
N LYS A 4 -15.91 6.97 14.46
CA LYS A 4 -14.53 6.51 14.20
C LYS A 4 -14.54 5.32 13.24
N ILE A 5 -13.90 5.49 12.08
CA ILE A 5 -13.69 4.44 11.08
C ILE A 5 -12.24 3.96 11.15
N ASP A 6 -12.04 2.68 11.46
CA ASP A 6 -10.73 2.03 11.47
C ASP A 6 -10.75 0.77 10.60
N LEU A 7 -10.22 0.89 9.36
CA LEU A 7 -10.14 -0.24 8.44
C LEU A 7 -9.23 -1.36 8.96
N TRP A 8 -8.24 -1.04 9.77
CA TRP A 8 -7.38 -2.04 10.41
C TRP A 8 -8.17 -2.95 11.34
N THR A 9 -8.94 -2.34 12.25
CA THR A 9 -9.77 -3.09 13.20
C THR A 9 -10.86 -3.87 12.47
N LYS A 10 -11.50 -3.24 11.47
CA LYS A 10 -12.55 -3.87 10.67
C LYS A 10 -12.07 -5.09 9.88
N HIS A 11 -10.82 -5.07 9.41
CA HIS A 11 -10.21 -6.13 8.59
C HIS A 11 -8.92 -6.65 9.22
N LYS A 12 -8.96 -6.97 10.52
CA LYS A 12 -7.78 -7.34 11.31
C LYS A 12 -6.96 -8.48 10.70
N ASN A 13 -7.63 -9.47 10.12
CA ASN A 13 -7.00 -10.60 9.43
C ASN A 13 -6.14 -10.19 8.24
N LEU A 14 -6.46 -9.07 7.59
CA LEU A 14 -5.72 -8.55 6.44
C LEU A 14 -4.49 -7.73 6.83
N PHE A 15 -4.47 -7.17 8.07
CA PHE A 15 -3.42 -6.26 8.54
C PHE A 15 -2.61 -6.81 9.73
N SER A 16 -2.90 -8.03 10.18
CA SER A 16 -2.23 -8.65 11.34
C SER A 16 -1.99 -10.14 11.13
N PRO A 17 -1.42 -10.56 9.97
CA PRO A 17 -1.09 -11.96 9.75
C PRO A 17 0.00 -12.45 10.70
N LYS A 18 0.11 -13.77 10.87
CA LYS A 18 1.19 -14.38 11.65
C LYS A 18 2.52 -14.32 10.90
N ALA A 19 3.61 -14.01 11.60
CA ALA A 19 4.93 -13.94 11.01
C ALA A 19 5.37 -15.30 10.45
N GLY A 20 5.98 -15.29 9.26
CA GLY A 20 6.59 -16.45 8.62
C GLY A 20 5.63 -17.57 8.21
N LYS A 21 4.31 -17.39 8.42
CA LYS A 21 3.30 -18.40 8.06
C LYS A 21 2.39 -17.85 6.96
N PRO A 22 2.54 -18.30 5.70
CA PRO A 22 1.64 -17.92 4.62
C PRO A 22 0.21 -18.39 4.89
N GLU A 23 -0.75 -17.58 4.46
CA GLU A 23 -2.19 -17.88 4.56
C GLU A 23 -2.95 -17.36 3.34
N LEU A 24 -4.11 -17.96 3.05
CA LEU A 24 -5.06 -17.45 2.07
C LEU A 24 -6.05 -16.51 2.74
N VAL A 25 -6.28 -15.36 2.10
CA VAL A 25 -7.25 -14.36 2.56
C VAL A 25 -8.09 -13.86 1.40
N ARG A 26 -9.33 -13.45 1.69
CA ARG A 26 -10.17 -12.77 0.71
C ARG A 26 -10.17 -11.28 1.00
N VAL A 27 -9.60 -10.50 0.09
CA VAL A 27 -9.50 -9.04 0.20
C VAL A 27 -10.74 -8.42 -0.47
N PRO A 28 -11.57 -7.68 0.29
CA PRO A 28 -12.68 -6.96 -0.32
C PRO A 28 -12.17 -5.79 -1.17
N PRO A 29 -13.03 -5.20 -2.02
CA PRO A 29 -12.68 -3.97 -2.70
C PRO A 29 -12.34 -2.86 -1.70
N PHE A 30 -11.15 -2.28 -1.84
CA PHE A 30 -10.73 -1.10 -1.07
C PHE A 30 -10.60 0.12 -1.97
N THR A 31 -11.00 1.27 -1.45
CA THR A 31 -10.69 2.57 -2.05
C THR A 31 -9.28 2.99 -1.64
N TYR A 32 -8.49 3.49 -2.58
CA TYR A 32 -7.14 3.98 -2.33
C TYR A 32 -6.91 5.39 -2.90
N LEU A 33 -6.02 6.15 -2.26
CA LEU A 33 -5.21 7.14 -2.95
C LEU A 33 -4.05 6.40 -3.61
N MET A 34 -3.76 6.70 -4.88
CA MET A 34 -2.70 6.04 -5.64
C MET A 34 -1.82 7.06 -6.35
N ALA A 35 -0.52 6.80 -6.38
CA ALA A 35 0.47 7.52 -7.17
C ALA A 35 1.40 6.53 -7.86
N ASP A 36 1.55 6.66 -9.19
CA ASP A 36 2.44 5.81 -9.98
C ASP A 36 3.79 6.46 -10.17
N GLY A 37 4.79 5.62 -10.41
CA GLY A 37 6.11 6.05 -10.81
C GLY A 37 7.00 4.88 -11.22
N THR A 38 8.25 5.22 -11.52
CA THR A 38 9.27 4.28 -11.97
C THR A 38 10.59 4.54 -11.25
N GLY A 39 11.47 3.55 -11.26
CA GLY A 39 12.82 3.64 -10.72
C GLY A 39 12.99 2.97 -9.36
N ASP A 40 14.23 3.00 -8.86
CA ASP A 40 14.59 2.38 -7.58
C ASP A 40 13.91 3.08 -6.40
N PRO A 41 13.05 2.40 -5.64
CA PRO A 41 12.38 2.95 -4.45
C PRO A 41 13.34 3.53 -3.40
N ASN A 42 14.59 3.05 -3.35
CA ASN A 42 15.56 3.49 -2.35
C ASN A 42 16.22 4.83 -2.70
N THR A 43 16.26 5.19 -3.98
CA THR A 43 17.01 6.38 -4.45
C THR A 43 16.17 7.35 -5.26
N SER A 44 14.97 6.96 -5.70
CA SER A 44 14.11 7.79 -6.56
C SER A 44 13.51 8.98 -5.79
N PRO A 45 13.82 10.23 -6.16
CA PRO A 45 13.15 11.41 -5.60
C PRO A 45 11.64 11.39 -5.87
N ALA A 46 11.21 10.83 -7.00
CA ALA A 46 9.79 10.69 -7.35
C ALA A 46 9.05 9.77 -6.38
N PHE A 47 9.70 8.69 -5.90
CA PHE A 47 9.14 7.78 -4.89
C PHE A 47 8.86 8.54 -3.57
N MET A 48 9.84 9.30 -3.09
CA MET A 48 9.69 10.10 -1.87
C MET A 48 8.65 11.21 -2.02
N ALA A 49 8.60 11.88 -3.18
CA ALA A 49 7.60 12.90 -3.48
C ALA A 49 6.18 12.31 -3.49
N ALA A 50 6.01 11.10 -4.04
CA ALA A 50 4.74 10.39 -4.04
C ALA A 50 4.28 10.03 -2.62
N ILE A 51 5.18 9.55 -1.75
CA ILE A 51 4.88 9.29 -0.33
C ILE A 51 4.36 10.58 0.33
N GLY A 52 5.08 11.70 0.17
CA GLY A 52 4.69 12.98 0.74
C GLY A 52 3.32 13.46 0.25
N ALA A 53 3.03 13.32 -1.05
CA ALA A 53 1.76 13.70 -1.64
C ALA A 53 0.61 12.84 -1.10
N LEU A 54 0.79 11.52 -1.01
CA LEU A 54 -0.22 10.58 -0.50
C LEU A 54 -0.57 10.89 0.95
N TYR A 55 0.42 11.06 1.84
CA TYR A 55 0.15 11.40 3.24
C TYR A 55 -0.44 12.79 3.40
N SER A 56 0.02 13.79 2.63
CA SER A 56 -0.57 15.14 2.64
C SER A 56 -2.06 15.10 2.34
N LEU A 57 -2.47 14.36 1.30
CA LEU A 57 -3.89 14.21 0.93
C LEU A 57 -4.67 13.39 1.95
N ALA A 58 -4.12 12.28 2.43
CA ALA A 58 -4.79 11.42 3.41
C ALA A 58 -5.10 12.18 4.71
N TYR A 59 -4.15 12.94 5.23
CA TYR A 59 -4.37 13.76 6.44
C TYR A 59 -5.29 14.95 6.17
N THR A 60 -5.19 15.61 5.01
CA THR A 60 -6.14 16.68 4.64
C THR A 60 -7.56 16.13 4.58
N LEU A 61 -7.79 14.98 3.93
CA LEU A 61 -9.08 14.30 3.91
C LEU A 61 -9.56 13.95 5.33
N LYS A 62 -8.70 13.35 6.15
CA LYS A 62 -9.02 12.99 7.53
C LYS A 62 -9.53 14.19 8.33
N PHE A 63 -8.80 15.31 8.32
CA PHE A 63 -9.19 16.50 9.08
C PHE A 63 -10.43 17.18 8.52
N ARG A 64 -10.61 17.21 7.19
CA ARG A 64 -11.84 17.70 6.55
C ARG A 64 -13.06 16.88 6.96
N PHE A 65 -12.95 15.56 6.95
CA PHE A 65 -14.04 14.66 7.37
C PHE A 65 -14.38 14.87 8.84
N LYS A 66 -13.36 14.95 9.71
CA LYS A 66 -13.56 15.20 11.13
C LYS A 66 -14.27 16.53 11.39
N LYS A 67 -13.85 17.60 10.69
CA LYS A 67 -14.41 18.95 10.86
C LYS A 67 -15.81 19.10 10.24
N ASN A 68 -16.00 18.60 9.03
CA ASN A 68 -17.18 18.92 8.22
C ASN A 68 -18.26 17.84 8.28
N LYS A 69 -17.90 16.60 8.59
CA LYS A 69 -18.82 15.45 8.56
C LYS A 69 -18.93 14.72 9.92
N GLY A 70 -18.18 15.15 10.94
CA GLY A 70 -18.15 14.47 12.23
C GLY A 70 -17.59 13.05 12.17
N VAL A 71 -16.82 12.70 11.13
CA VAL A 71 -16.24 11.36 10.92
C VAL A 71 -14.72 11.45 11.04
N ASP A 72 -14.14 10.68 11.94
CA ASP A 72 -12.69 10.50 12.06
C ASP A 72 -12.30 9.12 11.53
N PHE A 73 -11.22 9.02 10.77
CA PHE A 73 -10.71 7.74 10.30
C PHE A 73 -9.20 7.59 10.49
N ARG A 74 -8.77 6.33 10.68
CA ARG A 74 -7.34 6.01 10.75
C ARG A 74 -6.73 6.15 9.35
N VAL A 75 -5.61 6.88 9.24
CA VAL A 75 -4.76 6.82 8.07
C VAL A 75 -4.06 5.46 8.07
N MET A 76 -4.26 4.71 7.00
CA MET A 76 -3.74 3.35 6.88
C MET A 76 -2.25 3.35 6.55
N PRO A 77 -1.54 2.25 6.79
CA PRO A 77 -0.15 2.10 6.36
C PRO A 77 0.02 2.35 4.87
N LEU A 78 1.18 2.90 4.50
CA LEU A 78 1.59 2.97 3.12
C LEU A 78 1.69 1.55 2.56
N SER A 79 1.33 1.39 1.31
CA SER A 79 1.55 0.16 0.56
C SER A 79 2.05 0.46 -0.84
N GLY A 80 2.70 -0.51 -1.46
CA GLY A 80 3.23 -0.41 -2.81
C GLY A 80 2.92 -1.67 -3.61
N ARG A 81 2.49 -1.49 -4.85
CA ARG A 81 2.43 -2.56 -5.84
C ARG A 81 3.59 -2.39 -6.80
N PHE A 82 4.32 -3.48 -7.03
CA PHE A 82 5.48 -3.48 -7.90
C PHE A 82 5.21 -4.36 -9.12
N HIS A 83 5.58 -3.85 -10.28
CA HIS A 83 5.48 -4.56 -11.54
C HIS A 83 6.60 -4.12 -12.48
N ALA A 84 6.86 -4.94 -13.48
CA ALA A 84 7.78 -4.64 -14.57
C ALA A 84 7.26 -5.32 -15.83
N GLU A 85 7.66 -4.82 -17.00
CA GLU A 85 7.34 -5.47 -18.28
C GLU A 85 8.04 -6.82 -18.40
N ASP A 86 9.32 -6.85 -18.01
CA ASP A 86 10.10 -8.08 -17.85
C ASP A 86 10.23 -8.43 -16.37
N PRO A 87 9.52 -9.47 -15.88
CA PRO A 87 9.61 -9.88 -14.46
C PRO A 87 11.01 -10.31 -14.03
N SER A 88 11.93 -10.62 -14.94
CA SER A 88 13.30 -11.01 -14.62
C SER A 88 14.10 -9.90 -13.93
N VAL A 89 13.71 -8.62 -14.11
CA VAL A 89 14.34 -7.46 -13.48
C VAL A 89 14.29 -7.52 -11.94
N PHE A 90 13.26 -8.18 -11.37
CA PHE A 90 13.17 -8.38 -9.93
C PHE A 90 14.23 -9.34 -9.41
N LEU A 91 14.50 -10.43 -10.17
CA LEU A 91 15.52 -11.41 -9.84
C LEU A 91 16.93 -10.85 -10.03
N GLN A 92 17.12 -10.02 -11.06
CA GLN A 92 18.39 -9.40 -11.43
C GLN A 92 18.72 -8.14 -10.61
N GLY A 93 17.77 -7.68 -9.76
CA GLY A 93 17.96 -6.48 -8.96
C GLY A 93 18.02 -5.18 -9.77
N ARG A 94 17.52 -5.16 -11.01
CA ARG A 94 17.47 -3.97 -11.89
C ARG A 94 16.37 -3.02 -11.46
N LYS A 95 16.49 -2.45 -10.25
CA LYS A 95 15.46 -1.62 -9.62
C LYS A 95 15.13 -0.34 -10.38
N ALA A 96 16.02 0.17 -11.21
CA ALA A 96 15.77 1.32 -12.07
C ALA A 96 14.62 1.10 -13.06
N GLU A 97 14.34 -0.16 -13.43
CA GLU A 97 13.28 -0.55 -14.35
C GLU A 97 11.95 -0.91 -13.64
N TRP A 98 11.92 -0.84 -12.32
CA TRP A 98 10.72 -1.14 -11.58
C TRP A 98 9.67 -0.05 -11.80
N LYS A 99 8.45 -0.49 -12.04
CA LYS A 99 7.25 0.36 -12.01
C LYS A 99 6.54 0.12 -10.69
N TRP A 100 6.10 1.17 -10.06
CA TRP A 100 5.42 1.08 -8.78
C TRP A 100 4.17 1.94 -8.73
N THR A 101 3.19 1.48 -7.96
CA THR A 101 2.01 2.23 -7.56
C THR A 101 2.01 2.29 -6.04
N LEU A 102 2.30 3.46 -5.47
CA LEU A 102 2.16 3.69 -4.03
C LEU A 102 0.72 3.99 -3.67
N MET A 103 0.26 3.50 -2.52
CA MET A 103 -1.16 3.52 -2.16
C MET A 103 -1.37 3.76 -0.67
N LEU A 104 -2.47 4.48 -0.35
CA LEU A 104 -3.03 4.57 1.00
C LEU A 104 -4.51 4.22 0.95
N ALA A 105 -4.91 3.19 1.70
CA ALA A 105 -6.32 2.80 1.77
C ALA A 105 -7.15 3.87 2.50
N LEU A 106 -8.32 4.15 1.95
CA LEU A 106 -9.30 5.11 2.46
C LEU A 106 -10.63 4.42 2.79
N PRO A 107 -11.43 4.97 3.70
CA PRO A 107 -12.84 4.60 3.83
C PRO A 107 -13.58 4.78 2.50
N SER A 108 -14.48 3.87 2.17
CA SER A 108 -15.24 3.88 0.91
C SER A 108 -16.12 5.14 0.73
N LEU A 109 -16.48 5.79 1.83
CA LEU A 109 -17.27 7.04 1.83
C LEU A 109 -16.50 8.26 1.30
N VAL A 110 -15.17 8.19 1.14
CA VAL A 110 -14.39 9.26 0.52
C VAL A 110 -14.65 9.27 -0.98
N THR A 111 -15.22 10.35 -1.49
CA THR A 111 -15.60 10.50 -2.89
C THR A 111 -14.54 11.20 -3.74
N ALA A 112 -14.73 11.21 -5.07
CA ALA A 112 -13.87 11.99 -5.97
C ALA A 112 -13.97 13.50 -5.70
N ALA A 113 -15.13 14.01 -5.33
CA ALA A 113 -15.34 15.41 -4.96
C ALA A 113 -14.58 15.77 -3.66
N ASP A 114 -14.56 14.86 -2.67
CA ASP A 114 -13.77 15.04 -1.44
C ASP A 114 -12.27 15.13 -1.76
N LEU A 115 -11.77 14.27 -2.67
CA LEU A 115 -10.36 14.32 -3.09
C LEU A 115 -10.05 15.61 -3.84
N LYS A 116 -10.94 16.09 -4.74
CA LYS A 116 -10.76 17.36 -5.45
C LYS A 116 -10.62 18.51 -4.48
N ALA A 117 -11.50 18.62 -3.49
CA ALA A 117 -11.46 19.66 -2.47
C ALA A 117 -10.22 19.56 -1.57
N ALA A 118 -9.84 18.36 -1.14
CA ALA A 118 -8.62 18.15 -0.35
C ALA A 118 -7.34 18.49 -1.13
N ARG A 119 -7.32 18.21 -2.44
CA ARG A 119 -6.19 18.56 -3.31
C ARG A 119 -6.02 20.06 -3.44
N GLN A 120 -7.11 20.82 -3.63
CA GLN A 120 -7.07 22.29 -3.67
C GLN A 120 -6.49 22.86 -2.37
N GLU A 121 -6.94 22.36 -1.23
CA GLU A 121 -6.42 22.77 0.08
C GLU A 121 -4.94 22.39 0.27
N ALA A 122 -4.52 21.20 -0.19
CA ALA A 122 -3.14 20.75 -0.09
C ALA A 122 -2.21 21.55 -1.01
N LEU A 123 -2.66 21.93 -2.21
CA LEU A 123 -1.91 22.74 -3.17
C LEU A 123 -1.72 24.19 -2.70
N ALA A 124 -2.62 24.70 -1.87
CA ALA A 124 -2.49 26.05 -1.30
C ALA A 124 -1.41 26.17 -0.22
N LYS A 125 -0.82 25.05 0.24
CA LYS A 125 0.26 25.05 1.25
C LYS A 125 1.60 25.47 0.62
N LYS A 126 2.42 26.20 1.37
CA LYS A 126 3.72 26.76 0.92
C LYS A 126 4.67 25.70 0.32
N ASN A 127 4.65 24.46 0.84
CA ASN A 127 5.53 23.38 0.41
C ASN A 127 4.71 22.23 -0.22
N ALA A 128 3.79 22.58 -1.12
CA ALA A 128 2.97 21.58 -1.82
C ALA A 128 3.84 20.67 -2.69
N SER A 129 3.65 19.35 -2.56
CA SER A 129 4.35 18.41 -3.42
C SER A 129 3.91 18.54 -4.87
N PRO A 130 4.83 18.55 -5.86
CA PRO A 130 4.50 18.56 -7.28
C PRO A 130 3.73 17.29 -7.73
N THR A 131 3.78 16.23 -6.94
CA THR A 131 3.06 14.97 -7.22
C THR A 131 1.56 15.03 -6.83
N LEU A 132 1.12 16.02 -6.05
CA LEU A 132 -0.28 16.16 -5.62
C LEU A 132 -1.30 16.08 -6.77
N PRO A 133 -1.09 16.73 -7.94
CA PRO A 133 -2.01 16.62 -9.07
C PRO A 133 -2.13 15.21 -9.66
N LEU A 134 -1.08 14.40 -9.54
CA LEU A 134 -0.99 13.05 -10.11
C LEU A 134 -1.64 11.98 -9.24
N VAL A 135 -1.91 12.28 -7.96
CA VAL A 135 -2.59 11.32 -7.06
C VAL A 135 -4.02 11.13 -7.52
N ARG A 136 -4.42 9.89 -7.73
CA ARG A 136 -5.81 9.52 -8.08
C ARG A 136 -6.50 8.76 -6.95
N ARG A 137 -7.82 8.71 -7.00
CA ARG A 137 -8.65 7.82 -6.19
C ARG A 137 -9.12 6.66 -7.06
N GLU A 138 -8.88 5.45 -6.60
CA GLU A 138 -9.26 4.24 -7.33
C GLU A 138 -9.76 3.15 -6.39
N VAL A 139 -10.60 2.24 -6.89
CA VAL A 139 -11.05 1.06 -6.16
C VAL A 139 -10.28 -0.15 -6.69
N LEU A 140 -9.44 -0.73 -5.84
CA LEU A 140 -8.71 -1.96 -6.13
C LEU A 140 -9.51 -3.18 -5.66
N ARG A 141 -9.60 -4.19 -6.54
CA ARG A 141 -10.23 -5.48 -6.30
C ARG A 141 -9.19 -6.58 -6.41
N GLU A 142 -8.59 -6.97 -5.28
CA GLU A 142 -7.57 -8.02 -5.27
C GLU A 142 -8.19 -9.43 -5.17
N GLY A 143 -9.34 -9.57 -4.50
CA GLY A 143 -10.06 -10.84 -4.39
C GLY A 143 -9.34 -11.86 -3.52
N LEU A 144 -9.11 -13.08 -4.04
CA LEU A 144 -8.33 -14.10 -3.33
C LEU A 144 -6.86 -13.77 -3.39
N CYS A 145 -6.20 -13.75 -2.24
CA CYS A 145 -4.79 -13.48 -2.10
C CYS A 145 -4.11 -14.50 -1.18
N ALA A 146 -2.85 -14.76 -1.42
CA ALA A 146 -1.96 -15.32 -0.41
C ALA A 146 -1.20 -14.16 0.25
N GLN A 147 -0.98 -14.23 1.57
CA GLN A 147 -0.20 -13.24 2.30
C GLN A 147 0.66 -13.85 3.39
N VAL A 148 1.71 -13.14 3.77
CA VAL A 148 2.61 -13.49 4.87
C VAL A 148 3.18 -12.23 5.51
N LEU A 149 3.44 -12.26 6.82
CA LEU A 149 4.17 -11.18 7.50
C LEU A 149 5.68 -11.48 7.46
N HIS A 150 6.42 -10.60 6.81
CA HIS A 150 7.88 -10.52 6.92
C HIS A 150 8.26 -9.70 8.16
N ARG A 151 9.30 -10.13 8.86
CA ARG A 151 9.99 -9.36 9.91
C ARG A 151 11.45 -9.22 9.54
N GLY A 152 11.93 -8.00 9.49
CA GLY A 152 13.29 -7.66 9.10
C GLY A 152 13.37 -6.57 8.04
N PRO A 153 14.58 -6.23 7.61
CA PRO A 153 14.81 -5.22 6.58
C PRO A 153 14.28 -5.70 5.22
N TYR A 154 13.85 -4.77 4.38
CA TYR A 154 13.33 -5.06 3.03
C TYR A 154 14.29 -5.89 2.17
N ALA A 155 15.60 -5.66 2.34
CA ALA A 155 16.65 -6.45 1.64
C ALA A 155 16.64 -7.95 1.99
N ALA A 156 16.01 -8.33 3.12
CA ALA A 156 15.92 -9.72 3.58
C ALA A 156 14.56 -10.38 3.24
N GLU A 157 13.71 -9.76 2.42
CA GLU A 157 12.36 -10.28 2.08
C GLU A 157 12.39 -11.48 1.14
N ARG A 158 13.47 -11.67 0.38
CA ARG A 158 13.57 -12.72 -0.65
C ARG A 158 13.20 -14.13 -0.16
N PRO A 159 13.69 -14.64 0.99
CA PRO A 159 13.27 -15.96 1.49
C PRO A 159 11.79 -16.02 1.85
N THR A 160 11.22 -14.92 2.40
CA THR A 160 9.79 -14.85 2.76
C THR A 160 8.92 -14.85 1.50
N ILE A 161 9.33 -14.14 0.44
CA ILE A 161 8.67 -14.15 -0.87
C ILE A 161 8.71 -15.54 -1.48
N ALA A 162 9.87 -16.21 -1.44
CA ALA A 162 10.02 -17.58 -1.95
C ALA A 162 9.10 -18.57 -1.22
N ALA A 163 8.99 -18.46 0.11
CA ALA A 163 8.09 -19.29 0.91
C ALA A 163 6.61 -19.03 0.56
N LEU A 164 6.23 -17.78 0.32
CA LEU A 164 4.88 -17.41 -0.13
C LEU A 164 4.58 -18.03 -1.51
N HIS A 165 5.52 -17.96 -2.46
CA HIS A 165 5.36 -18.53 -3.79
C HIS A 165 5.24 -20.07 -3.75
N ALA A 166 6.07 -20.74 -2.94
CA ALA A 166 5.97 -22.19 -2.74
C ALA A 166 4.63 -22.60 -2.13
N PHE A 167 4.13 -21.81 -1.16
CA PHE A 167 2.80 -22.02 -0.59
C PHE A 167 1.70 -21.89 -1.66
N ILE A 168 1.73 -20.85 -2.51
CA ILE A 168 0.76 -20.64 -3.59
C ILE A 168 0.75 -21.85 -4.54
N ALA A 169 1.91 -22.31 -4.97
CA ALA A 169 2.06 -23.48 -5.84
C ALA A 169 1.51 -24.75 -5.18
N ALA A 170 1.80 -24.98 -3.90
CA ALA A 170 1.31 -26.14 -3.13
C ALA A 170 -0.23 -26.14 -2.96
N GLN A 171 -0.88 -24.97 -3.06
CA GLN A 171 -2.34 -24.85 -3.07
C GLN A 171 -2.97 -25.02 -4.47
N GLY A 172 -2.19 -25.33 -5.51
CA GLY A 172 -2.68 -25.42 -6.89
C GLY A 172 -3.17 -24.08 -7.44
N LEU A 173 -2.53 -22.98 -7.01
CA LEU A 173 -2.90 -21.62 -7.40
C LEU A 173 -1.81 -21.00 -8.26
N SER A 174 -2.20 -20.04 -9.12
CA SER A 174 -1.33 -19.20 -9.93
C SER A 174 -1.49 -17.72 -9.56
N PHE A 175 -0.51 -16.89 -9.93
CA PHE A 175 -0.57 -15.45 -9.69
C PHE A 175 -1.65 -14.79 -10.55
N ALA A 176 -2.32 -13.79 -10.00
CA ALA A 176 -3.43 -13.06 -10.64
C ALA A 176 -3.28 -11.54 -10.57
N GLY A 177 -2.14 -11.02 -10.22
CA GLY A 177 -1.92 -9.58 -10.12
C GLY A 177 -0.51 -9.25 -9.66
N SER A 178 -0.27 -7.97 -9.39
CA SER A 178 1.04 -7.48 -8.98
C SER A 178 1.35 -7.85 -7.54
N HIS A 179 2.62 -8.05 -7.24
CA HIS A 179 3.17 -8.12 -5.90
C HIS A 179 2.80 -6.85 -5.12
N HIS A 180 2.28 -7.02 -3.90
CA HIS A 180 1.78 -5.94 -3.06
C HIS A 180 2.41 -6.02 -1.68
N GLU A 181 3.11 -4.99 -1.28
CA GLU A 181 3.73 -4.83 0.04
C GLU A 181 2.95 -3.80 0.86
N ILE A 182 2.70 -4.09 2.14
CA ILE A 182 2.03 -3.18 3.07
C ILE A 182 2.99 -2.93 4.23
N TYR A 183 3.46 -1.71 4.37
CA TYR A 183 4.51 -1.30 5.32
C TYR A 183 3.93 -0.99 6.69
N ILE A 184 3.88 -2.00 7.56
CA ILE A 184 3.26 -1.90 8.89
C ILE A 184 4.07 -1.04 9.85
N SER A 185 5.39 -1.08 9.73
CA SER A 185 6.31 -0.29 10.53
C SER A 185 6.80 0.94 9.78
N ASP A 186 6.97 2.05 10.49
CA ASP A 186 7.66 3.23 9.97
C ASP A 186 9.18 2.99 10.01
N PRO A 187 9.88 2.95 8.86
CA PRO A 187 11.31 2.68 8.82
C PRO A 187 12.17 3.79 9.47
N ASN A 188 11.62 4.99 9.63
CA ASN A 188 12.32 6.10 10.30
C ASN A 188 12.27 5.99 11.83
N ARG A 189 11.42 5.11 12.38
CA ARG A 189 11.17 4.96 13.83
C ARG A 189 11.39 3.56 14.33
N THR A 190 11.65 2.60 13.45
CA THR A 190 11.74 1.18 13.79
C THR A 190 13.10 0.66 13.33
N ALA A 191 13.82 0.01 14.23
CA ALA A 191 15.09 -0.64 13.91
C ALA A 191 14.89 -1.69 12.79
N PRO A 192 15.82 -1.83 11.83
CA PRO A 192 15.64 -2.64 10.63
C PRO A 192 15.17 -4.07 10.90
N GLU A 193 15.73 -4.74 11.92
CA GLU A 193 15.39 -6.12 12.30
C GLU A 193 13.97 -6.27 12.89
N LYS A 194 13.34 -5.15 13.27
CA LYS A 194 11.99 -5.10 13.84
C LYS A 194 10.94 -4.62 12.84
N LEU A 195 11.35 -4.24 11.64
CA LEU A 195 10.43 -3.85 10.58
C LEU A 195 9.43 -4.97 10.28
N LYS A 196 8.25 -4.58 9.88
CA LYS A 196 7.15 -5.50 9.53
C LYS A 196 6.54 -5.07 8.20
N THR A 197 6.57 -5.98 7.24
CA THR A 197 5.92 -5.82 5.93
C THR A 197 4.97 -6.99 5.71
N ILE A 198 3.75 -6.72 5.31
CA ILE A 198 2.88 -7.77 4.77
C ILE A 198 3.17 -7.89 3.29
N ILE A 199 3.60 -9.07 2.88
CA ILE A 199 3.77 -9.43 1.48
C ILE A 199 2.50 -10.14 1.03
N ARG A 200 1.84 -9.62 0.01
CA ARG A 200 0.57 -10.10 -0.51
C ARG A 200 0.65 -10.34 -2.01
N GLN A 201 0.12 -11.45 -2.45
CA GLN A 201 0.05 -11.82 -3.85
C GLN A 201 -1.39 -12.23 -4.21
N PRO A 202 -2.09 -11.50 -5.08
CA PRO A 202 -3.35 -11.94 -5.64
C PRO A 202 -3.17 -13.25 -6.40
N VAL A 203 -4.13 -14.18 -6.23
CA VAL A 203 -4.05 -15.51 -6.80
C VAL A 203 -5.38 -15.94 -7.45
N ARG A 204 -5.29 -16.92 -8.36
CA ARG A 204 -6.44 -17.59 -8.99
C ARG A 204 -6.19 -19.10 -9.08
N LYS A 205 -7.20 -19.87 -9.37
CA LYS A 205 -7.01 -21.29 -9.73
C LYS A 205 -6.07 -21.39 -10.95
N ALA A 206 -5.14 -22.32 -10.90
CA ALA A 206 -4.23 -22.62 -12.00
C ALA A 206 -5.00 -23.17 -13.21
#